data_329604d0299b84cae00b6ed6f804880f
#
_entry.id   329604d0299b84cae00b6ed6f804880f
#
_cell.length_a   1.000
_cell.length_b   1.000
_cell.length_c   1.000
_cell.angle_alpha   90.00
_cell.angle_beta   90.00
_cell.angle_gamma   90.00
#
_symmetry.space_group_name_H-M   'P 1'
#
loop_
_entity.id
_entity.type
_entity.pdbx_description
1 polymer ?
#
loop_
_entity_poly.entity_id
_entity_poly.type
_entity_poly.pdbx_seq_one_letter_code
_entity_poly.pdbx_strand_id
1 'polypeptide(L)'
;GSEKWFAGFNAFAPSFSGMLKESLYGCFLFGSNDYNGVLWTIQILFLGAYLDYALAAFVSRFRFRWLLYGVLAAALLRTDFLSICLGYVLCDLMHTDWSWRKRLCGCRPLNGCLLAAGLYFMSYPSSGFGYEGTIWGSLPLVLVNYYHIFGALCFVTAVLNLEPLQQ
;
A
#
# COMPACT_ATOMS: atom_id res chain seq x y z
N GLY A 1 9.65 -16.44 23.35
CA GLY A 1 9.45 -15.28 22.49
C GLY A 1 8.00 -14.82 22.42
N SER A 2 7.02 -15.71 22.21
CA SER A 2 5.62 -15.37 22.06
C SER A 2 4.93 -14.85 23.34
N GLU A 3 5.31 -15.36 24.51
CA GLU A 3 4.73 -14.93 25.80
C GLU A 3 5.01 -13.45 26.11
N LYS A 4 6.21 -12.95 25.81
CA LYS A 4 6.56 -11.54 26.00
C LYS A 4 5.81 -10.62 25.03
N TRP A 5 5.56 -11.13 23.83
CA TRP A 5 4.81 -10.39 22.82
C TRP A 5 3.34 -10.25 23.22
N PHE A 6 2.69 -11.35 23.64
CA PHE A 6 1.32 -11.34 24.13
C PHE A 6 1.14 -10.51 25.42
N ALA A 7 2.10 -10.55 26.35
CA ALA A 7 2.06 -9.74 27.57
C ALA A 7 2.14 -8.23 27.28
N GLY A 8 2.79 -7.81 26.19
CA GLY A 8 2.86 -6.42 25.77
C GLY A 8 1.57 -5.88 25.16
N PHE A 9 0.71 -6.74 24.58
CA PHE A 9 -0.53 -6.32 23.93
C PHE A 9 -1.64 -5.86 24.90
N ASN A 10 -1.59 -6.28 26.17
CA ASN A 10 -2.63 -5.99 27.16
C ASN A 10 -2.08 -5.28 28.41
N ALA A 11 -1.07 -4.41 28.22
CA ALA A 11 -0.42 -3.72 29.33
C ALA A 11 -1.19 -2.49 29.84
N PHE A 12 -2.50 -2.38 29.57
CA PHE A 12 -3.35 -1.25 30.00
C PHE A 12 -4.50 -1.73 30.90
N ALA A 13 -5.06 -0.81 31.70
CA ALA A 13 -6.24 -1.10 32.51
C ALA A 13 -7.50 -0.99 31.65
N PRO A 14 -8.19 -2.11 31.33
CA PRO A 14 -9.36 -2.08 30.46
C PRO A 14 -10.52 -1.33 31.12
N SER A 15 -11.17 -0.44 30.38
CA SER A 15 -12.38 0.25 30.81
C SER A 15 -13.39 0.31 29.68
N PHE A 16 -14.68 0.20 29.99
CA PHE A 16 -15.74 0.27 28.99
C PHE A 16 -15.74 1.62 28.24
N SER A 17 -15.50 2.72 28.96
CA SER A 17 -15.39 4.04 28.36
C SER A 17 -14.18 4.18 27.43
N GLY A 18 -13.05 3.57 27.80
CA GLY A 18 -11.85 3.51 26.96
C GLY A 18 -12.10 2.74 25.66
N MET A 19 -12.71 1.56 25.76
CA MET A 19 -13.07 0.75 24.61
C MET A 19 -14.03 1.50 23.65
N LEU A 20 -15.05 2.17 24.21
CA LEU A 20 -16.00 2.94 23.41
C LEU A 20 -15.32 4.13 22.71
N LYS A 21 -14.43 4.83 23.44
CA LYS A 21 -13.64 5.94 22.90
C LYS A 21 -12.73 5.50 21.75
N GLU A 22 -12.05 4.37 21.90
CA GLU A 22 -11.19 3.81 20.86
C GLU A 22 -12.00 3.41 19.62
N SER A 23 -13.11 2.67 19.79
CA SER A 23 -13.92 2.19 18.68
C SER A 23 -14.68 3.29 17.93
N LEU A 24 -15.09 4.39 18.60
CA LEU A 24 -15.84 5.46 17.93
C LEU A 24 -14.96 6.44 17.15
N TYR A 25 -13.81 6.80 17.69
CA TYR A 25 -12.95 7.79 17.03
C TYR A 25 -11.43 7.57 17.21
N GLY A 26 -11.02 6.85 18.26
CA GLY A 26 -9.61 6.65 18.56
C GLY A 26 -8.87 5.92 17.45
N CYS A 27 -9.44 4.82 16.94
CA CYS A 27 -8.84 4.05 15.86
C CYS A 27 -8.85 4.79 14.51
N PHE A 28 -9.84 5.64 14.25
CA PHE A 28 -9.97 6.33 12.96
C PHE A 28 -9.07 7.57 12.86
N LEU A 29 -8.98 8.36 13.94
CA LEU A 29 -8.30 9.65 13.91
C LEU A 29 -6.89 9.60 14.52
N PHE A 30 -6.69 8.76 15.54
CA PHE A 30 -5.44 8.74 16.30
C PHE A 30 -4.65 7.42 16.16
N GLY A 31 -5.20 6.42 15.45
CA GLY A 31 -4.55 5.11 15.29
C GLY A 31 -4.41 4.34 16.61
N SER A 32 -5.27 4.65 17.59
CA SER A 32 -5.30 3.94 18.85
C SER A 32 -5.67 2.47 18.62
N ASN A 33 -4.90 1.56 19.20
CA ASN A 33 -5.00 0.12 18.99
C ASN A 33 -4.76 -0.68 20.28
N ASP A 34 -5.04 -0.07 21.45
CA ASP A 34 -4.79 -0.67 22.76
C ASP A 34 -5.66 -1.90 22.98
N TYR A 35 -6.94 -1.85 22.60
CA TYR A 35 -7.89 -2.95 22.76
C TYR A 35 -7.79 -4.00 21.62
N ASN A 36 -7.39 -3.57 20.44
CA ASN A 36 -7.20 -4.49 19.33
C ASN A 36 -6.04 -4.03 18.43
N GLY A 37 -4.94 -4.77 18.50
CA GLY A 37 -3.70 -4.46 17.78
C GLY A 37 -3.83 -4.39 16.26
N VAL A 38 -4.94 -4.81 15.66
CA VAL A 38 -5.18 -4.70 14.20
C VAL A 38 -5.77 -3.34 13.82
N LEU A 39 -6.32 -2.58 14.77
CA LEU A 39 -7.03 -1.31 14.50
C LEU A 39 -6.11 -0.19 13.96
N TRP A 40 -4.80 -0.31 14.08
CA TRP A 40 -3.86 0.66 13.51
C TRP A 40 -4.02 0.83 11.98
N THR A 41 -4.43 -0.22 11.28
CA THR A 41 -4.64 -0.17 9.83
C THR A 41 -5.87 0.63 9.43
N ILE A 42 -6.87 0.72 10.33
CA ILE A 42 -8.12 1.44 10.06
C ILE A 42 -7.86 2.93 9.85
N GLN A 43 -6.97 3.53 10.64
CA GLN A 43 -6.60 4.93 10.46
C GLN A 43 -6.02 5.18 9.07
N ILE A 44 -5.10 4.32 8.63
CA ILE A 44 -4.45 4.46 7.32
C ILE A 44 -5.48 4.34 6.19
N LEU A 45 -6.37 3.34 6.27
CA LEU A 45 -7.42 3.14 5.27
C LEU A 45 -8.43 4.30 5.26
N PHE A 46 -8.83 4.77 6.43
CA PHE A 46 -9.79 5.87 6.58
C PHE A 46 -9.25 7.18 6.02
N LEU A 47 -8.09 7.62 6.49
CA LEU A 47 -7.44 8.83 6.01
C LEU A 47 -7.00 8.71 4.54
N GLY A 48 -6.58 7.51 4.13
CA GLY A 48 -6.23 7.20 2.75
C GLY A 48 -7.42 7.33 1.80
N ALA A 49 -8.61 6.88 2.20
CA ALA A 49 -9.82 7.07 1.42
C ALA A 49 -10.16 8.57 1.23
N TYR A 50 -10.00 9.39 2.28
CA TYR A 50 -10.16 10.85 2.14
C TYR A 50 -9.11 11.46 1.21
N LEU A 51 -7.88 10.99 1.25
CA LEU A 51 -6.84 11.39 0.31
C LEU A 51 -7.23 11.07 -1.13
N ASP A 52 -7.72 9.87 -1.39
CA ASP A 52 -8.17 9.45 -2.72
C ASP A 52 -9.36 10.27 -3.22
N TYR A 53 -10.35 10.55 -2.36
CA TYR A 53 -11.46 11.43 -2.71
C TYR A 53 -11.00 12.86 -3.00
N ALA A 54 -10.07 13.38 -2.20
CA ALA A 54 -9.50 14.71 -2.43
C ALA A 54 -8.73 14.74 -3.77
N LEU A 55 -7.91 13.72 -4.05
CA LEU A 55 -7.22 13.60 -5.34
C LEU A 55 -8.21 13.53 -6.51
N ALA A 56 -9.26 12.72 -6.41
CA ALA A 56 -10.28 12.60 -7.44
C ALA A 56 -11.00 13.94 -7.70
N ALA A 57 -11.33 14.68 -6.64
CA ALA A 57 -12.05 15.95 -6.75
C ALA A 57 -11.19 17.09 -7.34
N PHE A 58 -9.90 17.13 -6.95
CA PHE A 58 -9.01 18.24 -7.32
C PHE A 58 -8.22 17.96 -8.59
N VAL A 59 -7.66 16.74 -8.74
CA VAL A 59 -6.70 16.42 -9.81
C VAL A 59 -7.36 16.39 -11.18
N SER A 60 -8.63 15.96 -11.29
CA SER A 60 -9.34 15.92 -12.57
C SER A 60 -9.42 17.29 -13.27
N ARG A 61 -9.29 18.38 -12.52
CA ARG A 61 -9.36 19.77 -13.01
C ARG A 61 -7.99 20.37 -13.37
N PHE A 62 -6.88 19.69 -13.00
CA PHE A 62 -5.54 20.23 -13.22
C PHE A 62 -4.92 19.75 -14.52
N ARG A 63 -4.51 20.69 -15.38
CA ARG A 63 -3.79 20.41 -16.62
C ARG A 63 -2.42 19.74 -16.36
N PHE A 64 -1.76 20.10 -15.27
CA PHE A 64 -0.42 19.60 -14.89
C PHE A 64 -0.49 18.56 -13.76
N ARG A 65 -1.49 17.67 -13.81
CA ARG A 65 -1.72 16.65 -12.76
C ARG A 65 -0.48 15.79 -12.46
N TRP A 66 0.37 15.53 -13.45
CA TRP A 66 1.59 14.74 -13.28
C TRP A 66 2.61 15.39 -12.35
N LEU A 67 2.72 16.71 -12.40
CA LEU A 67 3.58 17.46 -11.49
C LEU A 67 3.05 17.37 -10.06
N LEU A 68 1.74 17.45 -9.88
CA LEU A 68 1.09 17.28 -8.58
C LEU A 68 1.34 15.87 -8.01
N TYR A 69 1.23 14.83 -8.84
CA TYR A 69 1.55 13.46 -8.43
C TYR A 69 3.01 13.32 -7.99
N GLY A 70 3.95 13.91 -8.72
CA GLY A 70 5.36 13.91 -8.34
C GLY A 70 5.62 14.61 -7.00
N VAL A 71 5.01 15.77 -6.77
CA VAL A 71 5.11 16.50 -5.50
C VAL A 71 4.50 15.71 -4.34
N LEU A 72 3.31 15.14 -4.53
CA LEU A 72 2.65 14.32 -3.52
C LEU A 72 3.46 13.05 -3.20
N ALA A 73 3.93 12.35 -4.23
CA ALA A 73 4.77 11.17 -4.02
C ALA A 73 6.03 11.53 -3.23
N ALA A 74 6.69 12.65 -3.55
CA ALA A 74 7.86 13.12 -2.82
C ALA A 74 7.53 13.49 -1.36
N ALA A 75 6.39 14.14 -1.12
CA ALA A 75 5.95 14.51 0.22
C ALA A 75 5.58 13.28 1.08
N LEU A 76 5.03 12.25 0.45
CA LEU A 76 4.53 11.04 1.12
C LEU A 76 5.57 9.90 1.18
N LEU A 77 6.80 10.10 0.65
CA LEU A 77 7.83 9.06 0.52
C LEU A 77 8.09 8.24 1.78
N ARG A 78 7.92 8.83 2.96
CA ARG A 78 8.21 8.19 4.25
C ARG A 78 6.95 7.81 5.03
N THR A 79 5.80 7.82 4.38
CA THR A 79 4.50 7.52 5.00
C THR A 79 3.83 6.33 4.31
N ASP A 80 2.93 5.66 5.01
CA ASP A 80 2.13 4.57 4.46
C ASP A 80 1.14 5.04 3.38
N PHE A 81 0.85 6.34 3.35
CA PHE A 81 -0.01 6.97 2.35
C PHE A 81 0.59 7.01 0.94
N LEU A 82 1.91 6.78 0.80
CA LEU A 82 2.56 6.68 -0.51
C LEU A 82 1.93 5.56 -1.35
N SER A 83 1.65 4.41 -0.75
CA SER A 83 1.05 3.26 -1.44
C SER A 83 -0.34 3.60 -1.99
N ILE A 84 -1.16 4.30 -1.22
CA ILE A 84 -2.51 4.74 -1.59
C ILE A 84 -2.43 5.76 -2.73
N CYS A 85 -1.60 6.79 -2.57
CA CYS A 85 -1.37 7.80 -3.60
C CYS A 85 -0.91 7.18 -4.94
N LEU A 86 0.05 6.24 -4.91
CA LEU A 86 0.53 5.56 -6.12
C LEU A 86 -0.52 4.62 -6.72
N GLY A 87 -1.37 4.02 -5.89
CA GLY A 87 -2.55 3.26 -6.35
C GLY A 87 -3.51 4.14 -7.14
N TYR A 88 -3.81 5.34 -6.62
CA TYR A 88 -4.62 6.33 -7.34
C TYR A 88 -3.98 6.76 -8.66
N VAL A 89 -2.67 7.06 -8.65
CA VAL A 89 -1.92 7.42 -9.88
C VAL A 89 -1.98 6.29 -10.91
N LEU A 90 -1.83 5.04 -10.48
CA LEU A 90 -1.95 3.88 -11.36
C LEU A 90 -3.36 3.79 -11.97
N CYS A 91 -4.40 4.02 -11.15
CA CYS A 91 -5.79 4.03 -11.62
C CYS A 91 -6.02 5.11 -12.68
N ASP A 92 -5.55 6.35 -12.45
CA ASP A 92 -5.65 7.45 -13.42
C ASP A 92 -4.88 7.14 -14.71
N LEU A 93 -3.68 6.54 -14.60
CA LEU A 93 -2.91 6.06 -15.74
C LEU A 93 -3.66 5.03 -16.57
N MET A 94 -4.32 4.09 -15.90
CA MET A 94 -5.05 3.01 -16.55
C MET A 94 -6.34 3.49 -17.24
N HIS A 95 -6.94 4.56 -16.75
CA HIS A 95 -8.15 5.15 -17.35
C HIS A 95 -7.85 6.21 -18.42
N THR A 96 -6.60 6.65 -18.55
CA THR A 96 -6.23 7.63 -19.58
C THR A 96 -5.96 6.92 -20.91
N ASP A 97 -6.58 7.44 -22.00
CA ASP A 97 -6.42 6.90 -23.37
C ASP A 97 -5.05 7.23 -23.96
N TRP A 98 -4.04 6.52 -23.53
CA TRP A 98 -2.70 6.63 -24.10
C TRP A 98 -2.40 5.47 -25.06
N SER A 99 -1.85 5.78 -26.20
CA SER A 99 -1.53 4.79 -27.25
C SER A 99 -0.53 3.72 -26.79
N TRP A 100 0.41 4.08 -25.90
CA TRP A 100 1.38 3.15 -25.34
C TRP A 100 0.74 2.11 -24.40
N ARG A 101 -0.34 2.47 -23.70
CA ARG A 101 -1.08 1.55 -22.82
C ARG A 101 -1.59 0.34 -23.60
N LYS A 102 -2.22 0.55 -24.77
CA LYS A 102 -2.73 -0.54 -25.62
C LYS A 102 -1.61 -1.51 -26.04
N ARG A 103 -0.39 -1.00 -26.24
CA ARG A 103 0.78 -1.84 -26.55
C ARG A 103 1.25 -2.65 -25.35
N LEU A 104 1.24 -2.06 -24.14
CA LEU A 104 1.63 -2.75 -22.90
C LEU A 104 0.60 -3.84 -22.53
N CYS A 105 -0.69 -3.51 -22.57
CA CYS A 105 -1.76 -4.48 -22.28
C CYS A 105 -1.72 -5.70 -23.20
N GLY A 106 -1.41 -5.50 -24.50
CA GLY A 106 -1.31 -6.61 -25.48
C GLY A 106 -0.06 -7.47 -25.36
N CYS A 107 0.94 -7.05 -24.57
CA CYS A 107 2.22 -7.77 -24.50
C CYS A 107 2.19 -8.85 -23.39
N ARG A 108 1.76 -10.07 -23.75
CA ARG A 108 1.68 -11.21 -22.82
C ARG A 108 2.98 -11.48 -22.03
N PRO A 109 4.18 -11.54 -22.67
CA PRO A 109 5.41 -11.80 -21.93
C PRO A 109 5.72 -10.70 -20.91
N LEU A 110 5.45 -9.42 -21.23
CA LEU A 110 5.65 -8.32 -20.30
C LEU A 110 4.72 -8.45 -19.06
N ASN A 111 3.46 -8.78 -19.28
CA ASN A 111 2.51 -8.99 -18.18
C ASN A 111 2.90 -10.19 -17.31
N GLY A 112 3.45 -11.25 -17.90
CA GLY A 112 4.03 -12.37 -17.17
C GLY A 112 5.23 -11.96 -16.32
N CYS A 113 6.13 -11.13 -16.84
CA CYS A 113 7.26 -10.56 -16.09
C CYS A 113 6.79 -9.64 -14.96
N LEU A 114 5.78 -8.79 -15.20
CA LEU A 114 5.20 -7.93 -14.18
C LEU A 114 4.55 -8.75 -13.06
N LEU A 115 3.84 -9.83 -13.41
CA LEU A 115 3.23 -10.72 -12.42
C LEU A 115 4.30 -11.40 -11.56
N ALA A 116 5.34 -11.95 -12.19
CA ALA A 116 6.44 -12.61 -11.48
C ALA A 116 7.21 -11.62 -10.59
N ALA A 117 7.53 -10.42 -11.09
CA ALA A 117 8.16 -9.37 -10.31
C ALA A 117 7.26 -8.91 -9.16
N GLY A 118 5.95 -8.75 -9.40
CA GLY A 118 4.97 -8.41 -8.38
C GLY A 118 4.95 -9.41 -7.25
N LEU A 119 4.83 -10.69 -7.56
CA LEU A 119 4.85 -11.77 -6.57
C LEU A 119 6.18 -11.82 -5.81
N TYR A 120 7.32 -11.67 -6.50
CA TYR A 120 8.64 -11.67 -5.88
C TYR A 120 8.80 -10.53 -4.86
N PHE A 121 8.51 -9.29 -5.25
CA PHE A 121 8.69 -8.14 -4.36
C PHE A 121 7.64 -8.05 -3.25
N MET A 122 6.40 -8.50 -3.48
CA MET A 122 5.37 -8.57 -2.44
C MET A 122 5.66 -9.67 -1.41
N SER A 123 6.33 -10.75 -1.80
CA SER A 123 6.70 -11.84 -0.89
C SER A 123 7.94 -11.52 -0.05
N TYR A 124 8.55 -10.35 -0.23
CA TYR A 124 9.72 -9.94 0.54
C TYR A 124 9.35 -9.84 2.04
N PRO A 125 10.10 -10.50 2.91
CA PRO A 125 9.76 -10.55 4.32
C PRO A 125 9.97 -9.20 5.02
N SER A 126 9.00 -8.81 5.84
CA SER A 126 9.02 -7.53 6.58
C SER A 126 9.90 -7.53 7.83
N SER A 127 10.30 -8.71 8.33
CA SER A 127 11.11 -8.86 9.54
C SER A 127 12.44 -9.52 9.23
N GLY A 128 13.52 -8.97 9.80
CA GLY A 128 14.91 -9.36 9.54
C GLY A 128 15.35 -10.71 10.14
N PHE A 129 14.58 -11.76 9.97
CA PHE A 129 15.02 -13.10 10.31
C PHE A 129 15.84 -13.69 9.18
N GLY A 130 17.19 -13.74 9.35
CA GLY A 130 18.07 -14.72 8.75
C GLY A 130 17.84 -15.14 7.28
N TYR A 131 17.56 -14.18 6.39
CA TYR A 131 17.36 -14.47 4.96
C TYR A 131 18.68 -14.57 4.18
N GLU A 132 19.80 -14.61 4.88
CA GLU A 132 21.13 -14.88 4.29
C GLU A 132 21.08 -16.22 3.55
N GLY A 133 21.48 -16.21 2.29
CA GLY A 133 21.43 -17.40 1.42
C GLY A 133 20.08 -17.68 0.73
N THR A 134 19.06 -16.85 0.95
CA THR A 134 17.81 -16.93 0.21
C THR A 134 17.76 -15.95 -0.97
N ILE A 135 16.75 -16.09 -1.84
CA ILE A 135 16.52 -15.18 -2.97
C ILE A 135 16.31 -13.71 -2.54
N TRP A 136 15.99 -13.46 -1.27
CA TRP A 136 15.80 -12.12 -0.70
C TRP A 136 17.06 -11.56 -0.01
N GLY A 137 18.07 -12.37 0.25
CA GLY A 137 19.27 -11.98 1.02
C GLY A 137 20.14 -10.91 0.36
N SER A 138 19.98 -10.67 -0.95
CA SER A 138 20.74 -9.67 -1.71
C SER A 138 20.18 -8.25 -1.63
N LEU A 139 18.97 -8.07 -1.10
CA LEU A 139 18.28 -6.79 -1.08
C LEU A 139 18.33 -6.14 0.31
N PRO A 140 18.62 -4.82 0.42
CA PRO A 140 18.67 -4.15 1.71
C PRO A 140 17.30 -4.01 2.38
N LEU A 141 17.20 -4.50 3.63
CA LEU A 141 15.98 -4.47 4.45
C LEU A 141 15.37 -3.06 4.65
N VAL A 142 16.21 -2.02 4.61
CA VAL A 142 15.78 -0.63 4.78
C VAL A 142 14.74 -0.19 3.73
N LEU A 143 14.73 -0.84 2.56
CA LEU A 143 13.85 -0.49 1.44
C LEU A 143 12.61 -1.40 1.32
N VAL A 144 12.35 -2.22 2.33
CA VAL A 144 11.26 -3.22 2.31
C VAL A 144 9.90 -2.64 1.93
N ASN A 145 9.52 -1.51 2.48
CA ASN A 145 8.23 -0.87 2.16
C ASN A 145 8.13 -0.49 0.68
N TYR A 146 9.25 -0.03 0.10
CA TYR A 146 9.27 0.33 -1.33
C TYR A 146 9.21 -0.92 -2.23
N TYR A 147 9.80 -2.03 -1.81
CA TYR A 147 9.67 -3.31 -2.53
C TYR A 147 8.23 -3.77 -2.54
N HIS A 148 7.53 -3.71 -1.41
CA HIS A 148 6.11 -4.07 -1.34
C HIS A 148 5.25 -3.16 -2.20
N ILE A 149 5.47 -1.84 -2.17
CA ILE A 149 4.76 -0.87 -3.01
C ILE A 149 5.02 -1.16 -4.50
N PHE A 150 6.27 -1.34 -4.89
CA PHE A 150 6.64 -1.65 -6.27
C PHE A 150 6.04 -2.98 -6.72
N GLY A 151 6.13 -4.00 -5.87
CA GLY A 151 5.53 -5.31 -6.11
C GLY A 151 4.02 -5.24 -6.31
N ALA A 152 3.31 -4.50 -5.44
CA ALA A 152 1.88 -4.30 -5.54
C ALA A 152 1.48 -3.59 -6.84
N LEU A 153 2.21 -2.55 -7.25
CA LEU A 153 1.96 -1.85 -8.51
C LEU A 153 2.17 -2.76 -9.72
N CYS A 154 3.25 -3.56 -9.73
CA CYS A 154 3.51 -4.53 -10.79
C CYS A 154 2.41 -5.60 -10.85
N PHE A 155 2.04 -6.16 -9.70
CA PHE A 155 1.01 -7.19 -9.60
C PHE A 155 -0.35 -6.70 -10.09
N VAL A 156 -0.81 -5.55 -9.57
CA VAL A 156 -2.09 -4.96 -9.97
C VAL A 156 -2.10 -4.61 -11.46
N THR A 157 -1.00 -4.04 -11.98
CA THR A 157 -0.88 -3.76 -13.42
C THR A 157 -1.01 -5.03 -14.26
N ALA A 158 -0.34 -6.11 -13.87
CA ALA A 158 -0.43 -7.38 -14.57
C ALA A 158 -1.83 -7.96 -14.53
N VAL A 159 -2.49 -7.95 -13.38
CA VAL A 159 -3.87 -8.46 -13.21
C VAL A 159 -4.85 -7.66 -14.06
N LEU A 160 -4.73 -6.32 -14.08
CA LEU A 160 -5.58 -5.47 -14.90
C LEU A 160 -5.38 -5.64 -16.42
N ASN A 161 -4.22 -6.16 -16.83
CA ASN A 161 -3.90 -6.39 -18.23
C ASN A 161 -4.18 -7.83 -18.70
N LEU A 162 -4.39 -8.77 -17.78
CA LEU A 162 -4.64 -10.19 -18.09
C LEU A 162 -6.13 -10.49 -18.02
N GLU A 163 -6.81 -10.49 -19.16
CA GLU A 163 -8.24 -10.81 -19.27
C GLU A 163 -8.66 -12.12 -18.54
N PRO A 164 -7.87 -13.23 -18.55
CA PRO A 164 -8.24 -14.45 -17.85
C PRO A 164 -8.32 -14.29 -16.33
N LEU A 165 -7.70 -13.27 -15.74
CA LEU A 165 -7.72 -13.01 -14.31
C LEU A 165 -8.84 -12.05 -13.88
N GLN A 166 -9.61 -11.53 -14.84
CA GLN A 166 -10.73 -10.61 -14.62
C GLN A 166 -12.10 -11.33 -14.62
N GLN A 167 -12.14 -12.59 -14.98
CA GLN A 167 -13.33 -13.46 -14.99
C GLN A 167 -13.41 -14.26 -13.69
#